data_a99b6c30b2879041feb9e3d219063e01
#
_entry.id   a99b6c30b2879041feb9e3d219063e01
#
_cell.length_a   1.000
_cell.length_b   1.000
_cell.length_c   1.000
_cell.angle_alpha   90.00
_cell.angle_beta   90.00
_cell.angle_gamma   90.00
#
_symmetry.space_group_name_H-M   'P 1'
#
loop_
_entity.id
_entity.type
_entity.pdbx_description
1 polymer ?
#
loop_
_entity_poly.entity_id
_entity_poly.type
_entity_poly.pdbx_seq_one_letter_code
_entity_poly.pdbx_strand_id
1 'polypeptide(L)'
;MLKKFCLIICAAVLLMVTGCGSDKPADAPKAPDKATIGVIAHLNASEEKYNEVMSKLEKSYRPSKASLTSNHKYFNTLKEMTLALDAGQVDMVSTYQCVADYMSQQNDKLEILKSERVLSDSFCLAVREGDTMLRNELNKAIKSMQGSALADLSKEYILSVKDGAELKPVTIEKIPDAETLKVAVTGDLPPLDLVLADGTPSGFSTAVLAEISKRINKNVELIQIDSAARAAALTSKQVDVVFWVSVPKDSTLIPADIDIPTGIAVTEPYYTDSIVHVALKK
;
A
#
# COMPACT_ATOMS: atom_id res chain seq x y z
N MET A 1 -58.46 -39.34 12.66
CA MET A 1 -58.13 -40.23 13.75
C MET A 1 -56.97 -39.61 14.49
N LEU A 2 -57.23 -38.90 15.59
CA LEU A 2 -57.34 -39.31 16.97
C LEU A 2 -55.99 -39.87 17.48
N LYS A 3 -55.38 -39.23 18.37
CA LYS A 3 -55.30 -39.17 19.84
C LYS A 3 -53.86 -38.89 20.25
N LYS A 4 -53.62 -37.99 21.02
CA LYS A 4 -53.70 -37.68 22.47
C LYS A 4 -52.29 -37.61 23.08
N PHE A 5 -51.95 -36.48 23.67
CA PHE A 5 -51.79 -36.16 25.08
C PHE A 5 -50.59 -36.87 25.79
N CYS A 6 -49.64 -36.10 26.30
CA CYS A 6 -49.37 -36.08 27.72
C CYS A 6 -48.55 -34.87 28.17
N LEU A 7 -49.19 -34.11 29.01
CA LEU A 7 -48.68 -33.01 29.84
C LEU A 7 -48.13 -33.66 31.12
N ILE A 8 -46.98 -33.31 31.58
CA ILE A 8 -46.59 -33.50 33.01
C ILE A 8 -45.91 -32.23 33.49
N ILE A 9 -46.60 -31.58 34.37
CA ILE A 9 -46.15 -30.54 35.31
C ILE A 9 -45.59 -31.25 36.52
N CYS A 10 -44.45 -30.78 37.07
CA CYS A 10 -44.08 -30.84 38.48
C CYS A 10 -42.90 -29.91 38.69
N ALA A 11 -43.11 -28.79 39.27
CA ALA A 11 -43.09 -28.49 40.71
C ALA A 11 -41.75 -27.93 41.16
N ALA A 12 -41.82 -26.72 41.61
CA ALA A 12 -40.80 -25.88 42.24
C ALA A 12 -40.13 -26.55 43.45
N VAL A 13 -38.83 -26.35 43.59
CA VAL A 13 -38.17 -26.30 44.90
C VAL A 13 -37.31 -25.06 44.93
N LEU A 14 -37.79 -24.07 45.70
CA LEU A 14 -36.99 -22.96 46.19
C LEU A 14 -35.97 -23.52 47.20
N LEU A 15 -34.71 -23.32 46.91
CA LEU A 15 -33.66 -23.33 47.92
C LEU A 15 -32.93 -22.00 47.84
N MET A 16 -33.24 -21.14 48.78
CA MET A 16 -32.45 -19.96 49.09
C MET A 16 -31.11 -20.45 49.68
N VAL A 17 -30.04 -20.19 48.97
CA VAL A 17 -28.72 -20.15 49.56
C VAL A 17 -28.20 -18.73 49.36
N THR A 18 -28.21 -18.00 50.45
CA THR A 18 -27.48 -16.74 50.59
C THR A 18 -26.01 -17.04 50.55
N GLY A 19 -25.41 -16.81 49.38
CA GLY A 19 -23.97 -16.81 49.17
C GLY A 19 -23.56 -15.43 48.71
N CYS A 20 -22.99 -14.60 49.58
CA CYS A 20 -22.22 -13.43 49.19
C CYS A 20 -21.03 -13.90 48.35
N GLY A 21 -21.18 -13.88 47.03
CA GLY A 21 -20.12 -14.01 46.09
C GLY A 21 -20.03 -12.68 45.34
N SER A 22 -18.94 -11.95 45.51
CA SER A 22 -18.60 -10.77 44.76
C SER A 22 -18.46 -11.17 43.28
N ASP A 23 -19.50 -10.95 42.49
CA ASP A 23 -19.42 -10.98 41.03
C ASP A 23 -18.47 -9.90 40.59
N LYS A 24 -17.22 -10.29 40.33
CA LYS A 24 -16.34 -9.48 39.49
C LYS A 24 -17.01 -9.39 38.11
N PRO A 25 -17.18 -8.19 37.57
CA PRO A 25 -17.61 -8.06 36.18
C PRO A 25 -16.68 -8.90 35.31
N ALA A 26 -17.23 -9.74 34.43
CA ALA A 26 -16.44 -10.43 33.42
C ALA A 26 -15.54 -9.40 32.76
N ASP A 27 -14.24 -9.66 32.80
CA ASP A 27 -13.24 -8.79 32.18
C ASP A 27 -13.67 -8.55 30.72
N ALA A 28 -13.93 -7.29 30.40
CA ALA A 28 -14.10 -6.88 28.99
C ALA A 28 -12.88 -7.43 28.21
N PRO A 29 -13.06 -7.93 26.99
CA PRO A 29 -11.97 -8.48 26.20
C PRO A 29 -10.85 -7.43 26.16
N LYS A 30 -9.70 -7.83 26.74
CA LYS A 30 -8.51 -6.98 26.79
C LYS A 30 -8.14 -6.66 25.36
N ALA A 31 -8.10 -5.38 25.00
CA ALA A 31 -7.61 -4.96 23.70
C ALA A 31 -6.25 -5.65 23.45
N PRO A 32 -5.99 -6.17 22.26
CA PRO A 32 -4.74 -6.86 21.98
C PRO A 32 -3.57 -5.93 22.33
N ASP A 33 -2.60 -6.46 23.06
CA ASP A 33 -1.43 -5.71 23.53
C ASP A 33 -0.58 -5.15 22.36
N LYS A 34 -0.87 -5.56 21.11
CA LYS A 34 -0.19 -5.18 19.89
C LYS A 34 -1.18 -5.04 18.74
N ALA A 35 -1.14 -3.91 18.03
CA ALA A 35 -1.86 -3.75 16.79
C ALA A 35 -1.16 -4.54 15.67
N THR A 36 -1.96 -5.16 14.78
CA THR A 36 -1.49 -5.79 13.56
C THR A 36 -1.73 -4.83 12.39
N ILE A 37 -0.65 -4.47 11.69
CA ILE A 37 -0.67 -3.54 10.57
C ILE A 37 -0.45 -4.30 9.26
N GLY A 38 -1.39 -4.17 8.32
CA GLY A 38 -1.22 -4.65 6.96
C GLY A 38 -0.33 -3.70 6.16
N VAL A 39 0.62 -4.24 5.41
CA VAL A 39 1.56 -3.49 4.54
C VAL A 39 1.69 -4.18 3.20
N ILE A 40 1.85 -3.42 2.12
CA ILE A 40 2.21 -3.99 0.82
C ILE A 40 3.65 -4.51 0.88
N ALA A 41 3.88 -5.71 0.34
CA ALA A 41 5.21 -6.31 0.24
C ALA A 41 6.16 -5.40 -0.56
N HIS A 42 7.38 -5.26 -0.05
CA HIS A 42 8.40 -4.42 -0.65
C HIS A 42 9.19 -5.14 -1.76
N LEU A 43 9.98 -4.37 -2.50
CA LEU A 43 10.76 -4.89 -3.62
C LEU A 43 11.86 -5.85 -3.16
N ASN A 44 12.48 -5.59 -2.01
CA ASN A 44 13.64 -6.34 -1.53
C ASN A 44 13.66 -6.61 -0.03
N ALA A 45 13.11 -5.72 0.79
CA ALA A 45 13.21 -5.88 2.23
C ALA A 45 12.50 -7.17 2.66
N SER A 46 13.24 -8.10 3.26
CA SER A 46 12.61 -9.23 3.93
C SER A 46 11.73 -8.73 5.08
N GLU A 47 10.67 -9.46 5.38
CA GLU A 47 9.79 -9.14 6.51
C GLU A 47 10.58 -8.98 7.81
N GLU A 48 11.61 -9.80 8.03
CA GLU A 48 12.48 -9.73 9.19
C GLU A 48 13.25 -8.40 9.26
N LYS A 49 13.91 -8.02 8.17
CA LYS A 49 14.67 -6.75 8.06
C LYS A 49 13.75 -5.54 8.26
N TYR A 50 12.56 -5.57 7.65
CA TYR A 50 11.60 -4.48 7.75
C TYR A 50 11.05 -4.37 9.17
N ASN A 51 10.68 -5.49 9.79
CA ASN A 51 10.21 -5.54 11.17
C ASN A 51 11.27 -5.04 12.17
N GLU A 52 12.56 -5.33 11.93
CA GLU A 52 13.65 -4.80 12.75
C GLU A 52 13.73 -3.27 12.68
N VAL A 53 13.68 -2.71 11.47
CA VAL A 53 13.71 -1.25 11.26
C VAL A 53 12.48 -0.59 11.85
N MET A 54 11.28 -1.14 11.62
CA MET A 54 10.04 -0.59 12.18
C MET A 54 10.03 -0.64 13.70
N SER A 55 10.55 -1.72 14.30
CA SER A 55 10.71 -1.82 15.76
C SER A 55 11.66 -0.76 16.33
N LYS A 56 12.77 -0.47 15.64
CA LYS A 56 13.69 0.62 16.03
C LYS A 56 13.00 1.97 15.92
N LEU A 57 12.24 2.19 14.85
CA LEU A 57 11.48 3.41 14.61
C LEU A 57 10.45 3.66 15.72
N GLU A 58 9.64 2.65 16.04
CA GLU A 58 8.65 2.72 17.11
C GLU A 58 9.27 3.06 18.48
N LYS A 59 10.37 2.40 18.82
CA LYS A 59 11.10 2.67 20.06
C LYS A 59 11.63 4.09 20.13
N SER A 60 12.04 4.66 19.00
CA SER A 60 12.54 6.04 18.96
C SER A 60 11.44 7.08 19.16
N TYR A 61 10.21 6.77 18.73
CA TYR A 61 9.08 7.68 18.84
C TYR A 61 8.35 7.60 20.18
N ARG A 62 8.46 6.47 20.90
CA ARG A 62 7.76 6.23 22.18
C ARG A 62 8.67 5.64 23.25
N PRO A 63 9.73 6.37 23.66
CA PRO A 63 10.69 5.81 24.64
C PRO A 63 10.10 5.56 26.03
N SER A 64 8.98 6.19 26.39
CA SER A 64 8.37 6.13 27.72
C SER A 64 7.17 5.20 27.87
N LYS A 65 6.62 4.66 26.78
CA LYS A 65 5.55 3.65 26.84
C LYS A 65 6.13 2.31 26.41
N ALA A 66 6.34 1.45 27.39
CA ALA A 66 6.68 0.05 27.13
C ALA A 66 5.70 -0.52 26.09
N SER A 67 6.24 -0.77 24.92
CA SER A 67 5.78 -1.69 23.89
C SER A 67 4.29 -1.71 23.53
N LEU A 68 3.87 -0.83 22.66
CA LEU A 68 2.97 -1.24 21.59
C LEU A 68 3.87 -1.56 20.38
N THR A 69 4.53 -2.70 20.39
CA THR A 69 5.19 -3.18 19.17
C THR A 69 4.09 -3.64 18.24
N SER A 70 3.91 -2.96 17.11
CA SER A 70 3.00 -3.42 16.06
C SER A 70 3.55 -4.71 15.43
N ASN A 71 2.65 -5.61 15.07
CA ASN A 71 2.99 -6.71 14.17
C ASN A 71 2.70 -6.24 12.74
N HIS A 72 3.58 -6.54 11.80
CA HIS A 72 3.35 -6.24 10.39
C HIS A 72 3.01 -7.54 9.64
N LYS A 73 1.97 -7.48 8.83
CA LYS A 73 1.56 -8.57 7.93
C LYS A 73 1.65 -8.06 6.50
N TYR A 74 2.38 -8.78 5.66
CA TYR A 74 2.69 -8.36 4.30
C TYR A 74 1.74 -8.99 3.29
N PHE A 75 1.32 -8.19 2.32
CA PHE A 75 0.39 -8.55 1.26
C PHE A 75 0.99 -8.20 -0.09
N ASN A 76 0.70 -9.00 -1.11
CA ASN A 76 1.19 -8.74 -2.46
C ASN A 76 0.34 -7.70 -3.19
N THR A 77 -0.92 -7.53 -2.80
CA THR A 77 -1.88 -6.64 -3.46
C THR A 77 -2.66 -5.79 -2.45
N LEU A 78 -3.09 -4.60 -2.88
CA LEU A 78 -3.97 -3.73 -2.08
C LEU A 78 -5.31 -4.44 -1.78
N LYS A 79 -5.82 -5.21 -2.73
CA LYS A 79 -7.06 -5.95 -2.57
C LYS A 79 -6.99 -6.98 -1.45
N GLU A 80 -5.91 -7.79 -1.41
CA GLU A 80 -5.70 -8.76 -0.32
C GLU A 80 -5.60 -8.06 1.03
N MET A 81 -4.86 -6.95 1.09
CA MET A 81 -4.69 -6.16 2.29
C MET A 81 -6.02 -5.57 2.80
N THR A 82 -6.84 -5.05 1.90
CA THR A 82 -8.16 -4.50 2.23
C THR A 82 -9.12 -5.61 2.72
N LEU A 83 -9.13 -6.76 2.07
CA LEU A 83 -9.92 -7.91 2.51
C LEU A 83 -9.51 -8.41 3.90
N ALA A 84 -8.21 -8.37 4.21
CA ALA A 84 -7.70 -8.73 5.53
C ALA A 84 -8.14 -7.72 6.61
N LEU A 85 -8.23 -6.43 6.28
CA LEU A 85 -8.79 -5.40 7.15
C LEU A 85 -10.28 -5.62 7.41
N ASP A 86 -11.06 -5.86 6.37
CA ASP A 86 -12.51 -6.12 6.48
C ASP A 86 -12.80 -7.38 7.28
N ALA A 87 -11.94 -8.40 7.18
CA ALA A 87 -12.05 -9.66 7.92
C ALA A 87 -11.49 -9.58 9.37
N GLY A 88 -10.97 -8.42 9.81
CA GLY A 88 -10.37 -8.26 11.13
C GLY A 88 -9.06 -9.04 11.33
N GLN A 89 -8.39 -9.45 10.25
CA GLN A 89 -7.09 -10.12 10.32
C GLN A 89 -5.93 -9.14 10.55
N VAL A 90 -6.16 -7.87 10.27
CA VAL A 90 -5.32 -6.73 10.63
C VAL A 90 -6.20 -5.64 11.24
N ASP A 91 -5.66 -4.88 12.17
CA ASP A 91 -6.37 -3.81 12.86
C ASP A 91 -6.39 -2.51 12.03
N MET A 92 -5.39 -2.33 11.22
CA MET A 92 -5.24 -1.20 10.29
C MET A 92 -4.32 -1.59 9.13
N VAL A 93 -4.33 -0.77 8.10
CA VAL A 93 -3.41 -0.89 6.98
C VAL A 93 -2.57 0.37 6.84
N SER A 94 -1.29 0.20 6.48
CA SER A 94 -0.37 1.29 6.17
C SER A 94 -0.31 1.47 4.66
N THR A 95 -0.57 2.68 4.18
CA THR A 95 -0.55 3.01 2.76
C THR A 95 -0.23 4.49 2.55
N TYR A 96 -0.23 4.96 1.32
CA TYR A 96 0.01 6.35 0.97
C TYR A 96 -1.25 7.20 1.10
N GLN A 97 -1.09 8.48 1.37
CA GLN A 97 -2.23 9.39 1.59
C GLN A 97 -3.20 9.39 0.40
N CYS A 98 -2.71 9.46 -0.83
CA CYS A 98 -3.57 9.46 -2.01
C CYS A 98 -4.35 8.13 -2.17
N VAL A 99 -3.73 7.01 -1.82
CA VAL A 99 -4.39 5.68 -1.84
C VAL A 99 -5.45 5.61 -0.73
N ALA A 100 -5.13 6.09 0.47
CA ALA A 100 -6.06 6.16 1.59
C ALA A 100 -7.28 7.05 1.29
N ASP A 101 -7.05 8.21 0.65
CA ASP A 101 -8.11 9.11 0.19
C ASP A 101 -9.05 8.37 -0.79
N TYR A 102 -8.48 7.65 -1.77
CA TYR A 102 -9.26 6.84 -2.71
C TYR A 102 -10.04 5.72 -2.00
N MET A 103 -9.38 4.94 -1.13
CA MET A 103 -10.02 3.86 -0.37
C MET A 103 -11.21 4.37 0.45
N SER A 104 -11.05 5.51 1.11
CA SER A 104 -12.10 6.12 1.95
C SER A 104 -13.29 6.64 1.15
N GLN A 105 -13.09 7.01 -0.11
CA GLN A 105 -14.19 7.36 -1.01
C GLN A 105 -14.96 6.14 -1.51
N GLN A 106 -14.27 5.01 -1.71
CA GLN A 106 -14.90 3.77 -2.15
C GLN A 106 -15.62 3.04 -1.00
N ASN A 107 -15.21 3.29 0.25
CA ASN A 107 -15.79 2.65 1.43
C ASN A 107 -15.89 3.63 2.59
N ASP A 108 -17.11 4.08 2.87
CA ASP A 108 -17.43 5.05 3.93
C ASP A 108 -17.20 4.51 5.36
N LYS A 109 -16.99 3.20 5.51
CA LYS A 109 -16.62 2.57 6.79
C LYS A 109 -15.16 2.76 7.16
N LEU A 110 -14.34 3.24 6.24
CA LEU A 110 -12.92 3.50 6.48
C LEU A 110 -12.70 4.88 7.07
N GLU A 111 -11.67 5.00 7.90
CA GLU A 111 -11.16 6.28 8.39
C GLU A 111 -9.63 6.32 8.30
N ILE A 112 -9.11 7.49 7.94
CA ILE A 112 -7.69 7.76 7.94
C ILE A 112 -7.30 8.23 9.35
N LEU A 113 -6.41 7.47 9.99
CA LEU A 113 -5.99 7.77 11.35
C LEU A 113 -5.03 8.95 11.37
N LYS A 114 -5.25 9.88 12.31
CA LYS A 114 -4.34 11.00 12.53
C LYS A 114 -3.04 10.50 13.18
N SER A 115 -1.90 10.86 12.59
CA SER A 115 -0.58 10.61 13.17
C SER A 115 0.06 11.91 13.63
N GLU A 116 0.75 11.88 14.77
CA GLU A 116 1.55 13.01 15.26
C GLU A 116 2.82 13.23 14.41
N ARG A 117 3.26 12.20 13.72
CA ARG A 117 4.41 12.23 12.81
C ARG A 117 4.06 11.58 11.51
N VAL A 118 4.42 12.25 10.45
CA VAL A 118 4.17 11.79 9.07
C VAL A 118 5.51 11.36 8.50
N LEU A 119 5.60 10.09 8.12
CA LEU A 119 6.65 9.58 7.27
C LEU A 119 6.25 9.81 5.82
N SER A 120 7.22 9.97 4.96
CA SER A 120 6.99 10.14 3.52
C SER A 120 7.95 9.28 2.72
N ASP A 121 7.47 8.78 1.60
CA ASP A 121 8.28 8.09 0.61
C ASP A 121 8.34 8.88 -0.69
N SER A 122 9.46 8.79 -1.35
CA SER A 122 9.65 9.24 -2.72
C SER A 122 9.46 8.09 -3.68
N PHE A 123 8.74 8.30 -4.77
CA PHE A 123 8.49 7.31 -5.81
C PHE A 123 9.49 7.48 -6.95
N CYS A 124 10.22 6.42 -7.21
CA CYS A 124 11.24 6.34 -8.25
C CYS A 124 10.92 5.21 -9.23
N LEU A 125 11.59 5.19 -10.35
CA LEU A 125 11.68 4.02 -11.22
C LEU A 125 12.95 3.23 -10.86
N ALA A 126 12.94 1.91 -11.04
CA ALA A 126 14.13 1.10 -10.88
C ALA A 126 14.55 0.47 -12.21
N VAL A 127 15.86 0.42 -12.42
CA VAL A 127 16.52 -0.23 -13.54
C VAL A 127 17.65 -1.11 -13.02
N ARG A 128 18.20 -2.00 -13.85
CA ARG A 128 19.44 -2.72 -13.49
C ARG A 128 20.58 -1.72 -13.28
N GLU A 129 21.43 -1.95 -12.30
CA GLU A 129 22.57 -1.07 -11.98
C GLU A 129 23.47 -0.77 -13.19
N GLY A 130 23.65 -1.77 -14.06
CA GLY A 130 24.43 -1.63 -15.30
C GLY A 130 23.76 -0.82 -16.40
N ASP A 131 22.45 -0.59 -16.34
CA ASP A 131 21.68 0.13 -17.37
C ASP A 131 21.74 1.66 -17.17
N THR A 132 22.96 2.17 -17.03
CA THR A 132 23.23 3.58 -16.72
C THR A 132 22.71 4.55 -17.79
N MET A 133 22.74 4.15 -19.05
CA MET A 133 22.18 4.99 -20.16
C MET A 133 20.67 5.14 -20.00
N LEU A 134 19.95 4.04 -19.80
CA LEU A 134 18.50 4.07 -19.61
C LEU A 134 18.13 4.90 -18.38
N ARG A 135 18.84 4.69 -17.25
CA ARG A 135 18.61 5.49 -16.04
C ARG A 135 18.81 6.98 -16.29
N ASN A 136 19.84 7.38 -17.04
CA ASN A 136 20.09 8.77 -17.34
C ASN A 136 19.02 9.36 -18.27
N GLU A 137 18.50 8.60 -19.25
CA GLU A 137 17.39 9.01 -20.11
C GLU A 137 16.11 9.24 -19.26
N LEU A 138 15.79 8.30 -18.38
CA LEU A 138 14.65 8.42 -17.45
C LEU A 138 14.80 9.62 -16.52
N ASN A 139 15.97 9.82 -15.93
CA ASN A 139 16.24 10.98 -15.06
C ASN A 139 16.09 12.31 -15.80
N LYS A 140 16.58 12.39 -17.04
CA LYS A 140 16.42 13.59 -17.88
C LYS A 140 14.94 13.86 -18.18
N ALA A 141 14.17 12.81 -18.48
CA ALA A 141 12.73 12.94 -18.71
C ALA A 141 12.01 13.42 -17.45
N ILE A 142 12.24 12.78 -16.31
CA ILE A 142 11.66 13.17 -15.02
C ILE A 142 12.00 14.63 -14.69
N LYS A 143 13.28 15.01 -14.80
CA LYS A 143 13.72 16.38 -14.54
C LYS A 143 13.04 17.41 -15.44
N SER A 144 12.80 17.08 -16.72
CA SER A 144 12.10 17.95 -17.65
C SER A 144 10.60 18.14 -17.32
N MET A 145 10.03 17.25 -16.52
CA MET A 145 8.64 17.29 -16.07
C MET A 145 8.46 18.00 -14.73
N GLN A 146 9.55 18.19 -13.96
CA GLN A 146 9.49 18.88 -12.69
C GLN A 146 8.95 20.30 -12.84
N GLY A 147 8.10 20.71 -11.88
CA GLY A 147 7.40 21.99 -11.93
C GLY A 147 5.98 21.84 -12.48
N SER A 148 5.75 22.07 -13.75
CA SER A 148 4.39 22.13 -14.29
C SER A 148 3.80 20.75 -14.63
N ALA A 149 4.48 19.94 -15.44
CA ALA A 149 3.90 18.71 -15.98
C ALA A 149 3.54 17.69 -14.88
N LEU A 150 4.43 17.44 -13.90
CA LEU A 150 4.11 16.55 -12.78
C LEU A 150 2.99 17.12 -11.90
N ALA A 151 2.95 18.44 -11.70
CA ALA A 151 1.89 19.08 -10.93
C ALA A 151 0.53 18.98 -11.64
N ASP A 152 0.49 19.17 -12.95
CA ASP A 152 -0.73 19.04 -13.75
C ASP A 152 -1.26 17.60 -13.73
N LEU A 153 -0.38 16.61 -13.91
CA LEU A 153 -0.73 15.20 -13.79
C LEU A 153 -1.23 14.85 -12.37
N SER A 154 -0.57 15.34 -11.33
CA SER A 154 -1.01 15.13 -9.94
C SER A 154 -2.40 15.73 -9.72
N LYS A 155 -2.65 16.93 -10.23
CA LYS A 155 -3.97 17.56 -10.17
C LYS A 155 -5.03 16.73 -10.89
N GLU A 156 -4.69 16.20 -12.06
CA GLU A 156 -5.63 15.44 -12.90
C GLU A 156 -5.95 14.05 -12.35
N TYR A 157 -4.95 13.32 -11.84
CA TYR A 157 -5.09 11.90 -11.48
C TYR A 157 -5.15 11.63 -9.98
N ILE A 158 -4.69 12.56 -9.14
CA ILE A 158 -4.72 12.40 -7.68
C ILE A 158 -5.75 13.34 -7.05
N LEU A 159 -5.60 14.66 -7.24
CA LEU A 159 -6.47 15.61 -6.57
C LEU A 159 -7.91 15.55 -7.07
N SER A 160 -8.13 15.37 -8.38
CA SER A 160 -9.49 15.23 -8.91
C SER A 160 -10.18 13.98 -8.36
N VAL A 161 -9.45 12.89 -8.20
CA VAL A 161 -9.98 11.64 -7.61
C VAL A 161 -10.31 11.85 -6.14
N LYS A 162 -9.44 12.53 -5.39
CA LYS A 162 -9.73 12.92 -4.01
C LYS A 162 -11.01 13.74 -3.89
N ASP A 163 -11.32 14.56 -4.88
CA ASP A 163 -12.55 15.37 -4.95
C ASP A 163 -13.75 14.59 -5.51
N GLY A 164 -13.63 13.27 -5.69
CA GLY A 164 -14.71 12.36 -6.08
C GLY A 164 -14.82 12.08 -7.59
N ALA A 165 -13.85 12.49 -8.39
CA ALA A 165 -13.82 12.12 -9.81
C ALA A 165 -13.49 10.63 -10.00
N GLU A 166 -14.02 10.02 -11.05
CA GLU A 166 -13.65 8.67 -11.46
C GLU A 166 -12.21 8.63 -11.99
N LEU A 167 -11.57 7.47 -11.83
CA LEU A 167 -10.25 7.21 -12.41
C LEU A 167 -10.33 7.24 -13.93
N LYS A 168 -9.47 8.07 -14.54
CA LYS A 168 -9.40 8.20 -15.98
C LYS A 168 -8.45 7.17 -16.60
N PRO A 169 -8.82 6.55 -17.73
CA PRO A 169 -7.89 5.78 -18.53
C PRO A 169 -6.68 6.61 -18.96
N VAL A 170 -5.53 5.97 -19.06
CA VAL A 170 -4.32 6.57 -19.62
C VAL A 170 -4.01 5.93 -20.97
N THR A 171 -3.89 6.76 -22.00
CA THR A 171 -3.42 6.30 -23.30
C THR A 171 -1.91 6.45 -23.39
N ILE A 172 -1.21 5.32 -23.57
CA ILE A 172 0.22 5.33 -23.92
C ILE A 172 0.31 5.24 -25.43
N GLU A 173 0.68 6.34 -26.06
CA GLU A 173 0.76 6.44 -27.52
C GLU A 173 1.88 5.55 -28.07
N LYS A 174 1.58 4.83 -29.15
CA LYS A 174 2.59 4.04 -29.85
C LYS A 174 3.41 4.94 -30.76
N ILE A 175 4.72 4.90 -30.59
CA ILE A 175 5.69 5.65 -31.39
C ILE A 175 6.20 4.72 -32.51
N PRO A 176 6.00 5.06 -33.80
CA PRO A 176 6.49 4.24 -34.91
C PRO A 176 8.01 4.01 -34.83
N ASP A 177 8.44 2.80 -35.11
CA ASP A 177 9.86 2.39 -35.19
C ASP A 177 10.67 2.60 -33.90
N ALA A 178 10.05 2.96 -32.78
CA ALA A 178 10.73 3.08 -31.50
C ALA A 178 10.89 1.74 -30.79
N GLU A 179 11.98 1.58 -30.07
CA GLU A 179 12.19 0.45 -29.15
C GLU A 179 11.09 0.38 -28.10
N THR A 180 10.76 -0.82 -27.66
CA THR A 180 9.80 -1.05 -26.59
C THR A 180 10.48 -1.38 -25.29
N LEU A 181 10.20 -0.62 -24.23
CA LEU A 181 10.58 -0.91 -22.86
C LEU A 181 9.48 -1.75 -22.21
N LYS A 182 9.87 -2.86 -21.60
CA LYS A 182 8.99 -3.66 -20.74
C LYS A 182 9.02 -3.12 -19.32
N VAL A 183 7.88 -2.70 -18.82
CA VAL A 183 7.77 -2.03 -17.52
C VAL A 183 6.90 -2.86 -16.59
N ALA A 184 7.48 -3.32 -15.48
CA ALA A 184 6.74 -4.03 -14.44
C ALA A 184 5.90 -3.04 -13.63
N VAL A 185 4.61 -3.30 -13.53
CA VAL A 185 3.63 -2.56 -12.74
C VAL A 185 2.88 -3.50 -11.81
N THR A 186 2.36 -3.01 -10.68
CA THR A 186 1.46 -3.82 -9.84
C THR A 186 0.04 -3.81 -10.39
N GLY A 187 -0.41 -2.67 -10.86
CA GLY A 187 -1.71 -2.49 -11.50
C GLY A 187 -2.90 -2.57 -10.55
N ASP A 188 -2.68 -2.39 -9.24
CA ASP A 188 -3.72 -2.48 -8.21
C ASP A 188 -3.60 -1.44 -7.08
N LEU A 189 -2.88 -0.35 -7.31
CA LEU A 189 -2.65 0.70 -6.31
C LEU A 189 -3.26 2.06 -6.75
N PRO A 190 -4.60 2.16 -6.90
CA PRO A 190 -5.25 3.41 -7.29
C PRO A 190 -5.11 4.50 -6.20
N PRO A 191 -5.00 5.77 -6.56
CA PRO A 191 -5.04 6.36 -7.89
C PRO A 191 -3.68 6.41 -8.59
N LEU A 192 -2.66 5.73 -8.04
CA LEU A 192 -1.28 5.77 -8.58
C LEU A 192 -1.12 4.85 -9.79
N ASP A 193 -1.44 3.57 -9.64
CA ASP A 193 -1.18 2.51 -10.60
C ASP A 193 -2.35 1.54 -10.63
N LEU A 194 -3.08 1.49 -11.72
CA LEU A 194 -4.22 0.61 -11.90
C LEU A 194 -4.27 0.04 -13.32
N VAL A 195 -4.50 -1.25 -13.41
CA VAL A 195 -4.88 -1.93 -14.65
C VAL A 195 -6.32 -2.41 -14.49
N LEU A 196 -7.23 -1.85 -15.28
CA LEU A 196 -8.64 -2.20 -15.27
C LEU A 196 -8.87 -3.64 -15.77
N ALA A 197 -10.05 -4.20 -15.52
CA ALA A 197 -10.37 -5.58 -15.88
C ALA A 197 -10.31 -5.87 -17.41
N ASP A 198 -10.44 -4.84 -18.24
CA ASP A 198 -10.29 -4.91 -19.69
C ASP A 198 -8.84 -4.72 -20.16
N GLY A 199 -7.89 -4.59 -19.23
CA GLY A 199 -6.48 -4.35 -19.50
C GLY A 199 -6.13 -2.87 -19.72
N THR A 200 -7.10 -1.95 -19.60
CA THR A 200 -6.84 -0.51 -19.77
C THR A 200 -6.04 0.04 -18.61
N PRO A 201 -4.88 0.66 -18.85
CA PRO A 201 -4.09 1.27 -17.78
C PRO A 201 -4.69 2.60 -17.32
N SER A 202 -4.53 2.91 -16.03
CA SER A 202 -5.03 4.11 -15.39
C SER A 202 -4.10 4.54 -14.25
N GLY A 203 -4.26 5.77 -13.79
CA GLY A 203 -3.59 6.30 -12.62
C GLY A 203 -2.44 7.25 -12.91
N PHE A 204 -2.08 8.00 -11.87
CA PHE A 204 -1.06 9.05 -11.93
C PHE A 204 0.29 8.55 -12.45
N SER A 205 0.77 7.47 -11.86
CA SER A 205 2.06 6.90 -12.21
C SER A 205 2.08 6.43 -13.66
N THR A 206 0.98 5.82 -14.13
CA THR A 206 0.84 5.43 -15.55
C THR A 206 0.86 6.64 -16.48
N ALA A 207 0.22 7.75 -16.08
CA ALA A 207 0.25 9.00 -16.84
C ALA A 207 1.67 9.61 -16.89
N VAL A 208 2.41 9.55 -15.77
CA VAL A 208 3.83 9.94 -15.75
C VAL A 208 4.64 9.08 -16.71
N LEU A 209 4.41 7.77 -16.75
CA LEU A 209 5.11 6.86 -17.66
C LEU A 209 4.79 7.15 -19.13
N ALA A 210 3.54 7.47 -19.47
CA ALA A 210 3.15 7.88 -20.82
C ALA A 210 3.91 9.13 -21.27
N GLU A 211 4.07 10.10 -20.37
CA GLU A 211 4.85 11.31 -20.65
C GLU A 211 6.37 11.04 -20.74
N ILE A 212 6.91 10.13 -19.94
CA ILE A 212 8.30 9.69 -20.04
C ILE A 212 8.53 9.01 -21.39
N SER A 213 7.65 8.08 -21.80
CA SER A 213 7.71 7.38 -23.09
C SER A 213 7.93 8.35 -24.28
N LYS A 214 7.12 9.41 -24.35
CA LYS A 214 7.24 10.47 -25.38
C LYS A 214 8.61 11.16 -25.33
N ARG A 215 9.12 11.47 -24.13
CA ARG A 215 10.36 12.24 -23.95
C ARG A 215 11.61 11.45 -24.28
N ILE A 216 11.60 10.14 -24.02
CA ILE A 216 12.75 9.25 -24.32
C ILE A 216 12.60 8.59 -25.70
N ASN A 217 11.50 8.82 -26.41
CA ASN A 217 11.18 8.22 -27.71
C ASN A 217 11.24 6.69 -27.70
N LYS A 218 10.59 6.08 -26.68
CA LYS A 218 10.49 4.61 -26.55
C LYS A 218 9.05 4.21 -26.28
N ASN A 219 8.61 3.14 -26.91
CA ASN A 219 7.34 2.49 -26.58
C ASN A 219 7.38 1.88 -25.18
N VAL A 220 6.23 1.72 -24.55
CA VAL A 220 6.07 1.08 -23.26
C VAL A 220 5.09 -0.08 -23.36
N GLU A 221 5.51 -1.24 -22.88
CA GLU A 221 4.67 -2.41 -22.66
C GLU A 221 4.56 -2.62 -21.15
N LEU A 222 3.34 -2.51 -20.62
CA LEU A 222 3.08 -2.74 -19.20
C LEU A 222 2.95 -4.25 -18.95
N ILE A 223 3.73 -4.76 -17.98
CA ILE A 223 3.68 -6.15 -17.55
C ILE A 223 3.28 -6.16 -16.07
N GLN A 224 2.09 -6.68 -15.80
CA GLN A 224 1.60 -6.76 -14.44
C GLN A 224 2.32 -7.87 -13.69
N ILE A 225 2.97 -7.49 -12.57
CA ILE A 225 3.79 -8.37 -11.74
C ILE A 225 3.53 -8.01 -10.27
N ASP A 226 3.31 -9.04 -9.45
CA ASP A 226 3.13 -8.86 -8.01
C ASP A 226 4.32 -8.14 -7.36
N SER A 227 4.07 -7.34 -6.35
CA SER A 227 5.05 -6.48 -5.69
C SER A 227 6.36 -7.21 -5.36
N ALA A 228 6.30 -8.37 -4.73
CA ALA A 228 7.48 -9.13 -4.31
C ALA A 228 8.29 -9.75 -5.48
N ALA A 229 7.69 -9.93 -6.66
CA ALA A 229 8.34 -10.56 -7.81
C ALA A 229 9.05 -9.57 -8.74
N ARG A 230 8.81 -8.26 -8.60
CA ARG A 230 9.31 -7.24 -9.54
C ARG A 230 10.83 -7.16 -9.61
N ALA A 231 11.53 -7.28 -8.47
CA ALA A 231 12.99 -7.26 -8.43
C ALA A 231 13.60 -8.42 -9.22
N ALA A 232 13.05 -9.63 -9.06
CA ALA A 232 13.48 -10.80 -9.80
C ALA A 232 13.23 -10.68 -11.31
N ALA A 233 12.09 -10.13 -11.71
CA ALA A 233 11.75 -9.87 -13.11
C ALA A 233 12.73 -8.89 -13.76
N LEU A 234 13.16 -7.85 -13.03
CA LEU A 234 14.14 -6.89 -13.51
C LEU A 234 15.54 -7.51 -13.66
N THR A 235 16.03 -8.22 -12.65
CA THR A 235 17.36 -8.83 -12.67
C THR A 235 17.48 -9.96 -13.68
N SER A 236 16.41 -10.72 -13.91
CA SER A 236 16.34 -11.77 -14.95
C SER A 236 16.12 -11.23 -16.37
N LYS A 237 16.03 -9.92 -16.56
CA LYS A 237 15.75 -9.26 -17.85
C LYS A 237 14.38 -9.59 -18.46
N GLN A 238 13.44 -10.02 -17.65
CA GLN A 238 12.05 -10.18 -18.07
C GLN A 238 11.39 -8.82 -18.33
N VAL A 239 11.82 -7.81 -17.57
CA VAL A 239 11.46 -6.40 -17.75
C VAL A 239 12.70 -5.52 -17.75
N ASP A 240 12.56 -4.28 -18.25
CA ASP A 240 13.63 -3.29 -18.33
C ASP A 240 13.56 -2.25 -17.22
N VAL A 241 12.34 -2.00 -16.73
CA VAL A 241 12.06 -1.02 -15.71
C VAL A 241 11.06 -1.62 -14.71
N VAL A 242 11.28 -1.36 -13.43
CA VAL A 242 10.24 -1.53 -12.40
C VAL A 242 9.65 -0.18 -12.11
N PHE A 243 8.34 -0.13 -12.18
CA PHE A 243 7.60 1.08 -11.96
C PHE A 243 7.14 1.20 -10.52
N TRP A 244 7.29 2.36 -9.99
CA TRP A 244 7.28 2.82 -8.63
C TRP A 244 8.06 1.91 -7.64
N VAL A 245 9.14 2.46 -7.17
CA VAL A 245 9.88 1.96 -6.01
C VAL A 245 9.84 3.06 -4.97
N SER A 246 9.46 2.73 -3.75
CA SER A 246 9.45 3.70 -2.67
C SER A 246 10.83 3.83 -2.03
N VAL A 247 11.26 5.08 -1.87
CA VAL A 247 12.49 5.42 -1.17
C VAL A 247 12.13 6.30 0.01
N PRO A 248 12.41 5.88 1.26
CA PRO A 248 12.12 6.68 2.45
C PRO A 248 12.73 8.06 2.36
N LYS A 249 11.93 9.08 2.68
CA LYS A 249 12.34 10.47 2.68
C LYS A 249 12.43 11.00 4.11
N ASP A 250 13.43 11.83 4.36
CA ASP A 250 13.58 12.59 5.62
C ASP A 250 13.60 11.72 6.90
N SER A 251 13.99 10.46 6.81
CA SER A 251 14.16 9.59 7.95
C SER A 251 15.62 9.17 8.13
N THR A 252 16.20 9.53 9.25
CA THR A 252 17.54 9.06 9.66
C THR A 252 17.50 7.64 10.22
N LEU A 253 16.31 7.10 10.48
CA LEU A 253 16.11 5.79 11.10
C LEU A 253 15.80 4.70 10.09
N ILE A 254 15.30 5.05 8.92
CA ILE A 254 15.01 4.13 7.82
C ILE A 254 16.07 4.36 6.74
N PRO A 255 16.92 3.39 6.44
CA PRO A 255 17.89 3.52 5.35
C PRO A 255 17.20 3.78 4.02
N ALA A 256 17.72 4.74 3.23
CA ALA A 256 17.13 5.09 1.93
C ALA A 256 17.16 3.91 0.95
N ASP A 257 18.10 2.99 1.13
CA ASP A 257 18.28 1.79 0.31
C ASP A 257 17.61 0.53 0.89
N ILE A 258 16.77 0.66 1.91
CA ILE A 258 16.17 -0.49 2.61
C ILE A 258 15.47 -1.44 1.64
N ASP A 259 14.81 -0.90 0.63
CA ASP A 259 14.02 -1.64 -0.36
C ASP A 259 14.72 -1.75 -1.72
N ILE A 260 15.99 -1.37 -1.83
CA ILE A 260 16.75 -1.45 -3.08
C ILE A 260 17.63 -2.70 -3.07
N PRO A 261 17.34 -3.71 -3.91
CA PRO A 261 18.18 -4.91 -4.01
C PRO A 261 19.54 -4.61 -4.62
N THR A 262 20.53 -5.45 -4.30
CA THR A 262 21.82 -5.44 -4.99
C THR A 262 21.64 -5.64 -6.50
N GLY A 263 22.35 -4.86 -7.30
CA GLY A 263 22.27 -4.91 -8.77
C GLY A 263 21.11 -4.09 -9.36
N ILE A 264 20.40 -3.34 -8.52
CA ILE A 264 19.31 -2.41 -8.93
C ILE A 264 19.69 -0.98 -8.56
N ALA A 265 19.41 -0.05 -9.46
CA ALA A 265 19.56 1.37 -9.26
C ALA A 265 18.22 2.07 -9.49
N VAL A 266 17.97 3.12 -8.73
CA VAL A 266 16.75 3.94 -8.85
C VAL A 266 17.02 5.26 -9.57
N THR A 267 15.97 5.83 -10.14
CA THR A 267 15.98 7.15 -10.75
C THR A 267 15.84 8.25 -9.70
N GLU A 268 15.91 9.50 -10.16
CA GLU A 268 15.37 10.66 -9.44
C GLU A 268 13.86 10.43 -9.17
N PRO A 269 13.34 10.95 -8.06
CA PRO A 269 11.94 10.80 -7.72
C PRO A 269 11.05 11.66 -8.62
N TYR A 270 9.90 11.09 -9.01
CA TYR A 270 8.86 11.80 -9.76
C TYR A 270 7.67 12.21 -8.89
N TYR A 271 7.54 11.63 -7.70
CA TYR A 271 6.45 11.92 -6.76
C TYR A 271 6.91 11.70 -5.32
N THR A 272 6.22 12.31 -4.38
CA THR A 272 6.41 12.06 -2.93
C THR A 272 5.05 12.06 -2.27
N ASP A 273 4.79 11.09 -1.41
CA ASP A 273 3.55 11.04 -0.63
C ASP A 273 3.82 10.64 0.83
N SER A 274 2.85 10.95 1.65
CA SER A 274 2.87 10.65 3.08
C SER A 274 2.36 9.24 3.34
N ILE A 275 2.95 8.56 4.31
CA ILE A 275 2.47 7.27 4.80
C ILE A 275 1.44 7.53 5.90
N VAL A 276 0.28 6.92 5.73
CA VAL A 276 -0.85 7.01 6.66
C VAL A 276 -1.38 5.64 7.04
N HIS A 277 -2.19 5.58 8.07
CA HIS A 277 -2.88 4.35 8.47
C HIS A 277 -4.38 4.51 8.24
N VAL A 278 -5.00 3.45 7.74
CA VAL A 278 -6.45 3.37 7.51
C VAL A 278 -7.01 2.24 8.35
N ALA A 279 -8.13 2.49 9.03
CA ALA A 279 -8.83 1.49 9.85
C ALA A 279 -10.33 1.52 9.56
N LEU A 280 -11.04 0.51 10.04
CA LEU A 280 -12.50 0.55 10.09
C LEU A 280 -12.96 1.51 11.18
N LYS A 281 -13.95 2.35 10.89
CA LYS A 281 -14.64 3.18 11.89
C LYS A 281 -15.24 2.30 12.98
N LYS A 282 -15.09 2.73 14.22
CA LYS A 282 -15.66 2.06 15.39
C LYS A 282 -17.10 2.48 15.64
#